data_fcac51ec4f9dd98d96ed75011c833500
#
_entry.id   fcac51ec4f9dd98d96ed75011c833500
#
_cell.length_a   1.000
_cell.length_b   1.000
_cell.length_c   1.000
_cell.angle_alpha   90.00
_cell.angle_beta   90.00
_cell.angle_gamma   90.00
#
_symmetry.space_group_name_H-M   'P 1'
#
loop_
_entity.id
_entity.type
_entity.pdbx_description
1 polymer ?
#
loop_
_entity_poly.entity_id
_entity_poly.type
_entity_poly.pdbx_seq_one_letter_code
_entity_poly.pdbx_strand_id
1 'polypeptide(L)'
;MSVISATNREKIFDPESGELLHEVIRPLSMTSSITTVRREDFSDPSEFLQAAIIEIPPNHSFAPHVHLERERTFTNLRAQETWVVMSGRVEVTFYTDKGVLISKAILEAGDLSISFKGGHGYKTMTSDALVYEFKSGPYEGQEIDKVFIKID
;
A
#
# COMPACT_ATOMS: atom_id res chain seq x y z
N MET A 1 -4.67 23.13 -15.38
CA MET A 1 -4.61 21.81 -16.04
C MET A 1 -4.85 20.79 -14.93
N SER A 2 -5.92 20.01 -15.00
CA SER A 2 -6.13 18.91 -14.06
C SER A 2 -5.04 17.86 -14.30
N VAL A 3 -4.25 17.55 -13.29
CA VAL A 3 -3.32 16.42 -13.32
C VAL A 3 -4.20 15.17 -13.43
N ILE A 4 -4.10 14.46 -14.56
CA ILE A 4 -4.75 13.15 -14.69
C ILE A 4 -3.98 12.22 -13.74
N SER A 5 -4.68 11.69 -12.73
CA SER A 5 -4.09 10.70 -11.82
C SER A 5 -3.58 9.49 -12.64
N ALA A 6 -2.41 8.98 -12.27
CA ALA A 6 -1.85 7.75 -12.87
C ALA A 6 -2.50 6.49 -12.28
N THR A 7 -3.38 6.63 -11.31
CA THR A 7 -3.94 5.51 -10.55
C THR A 7 -5.43 5.67 -10.30
N ASN A 8 -6.10 4.54 -10.10
CA ASN A 8 -7.39 4.47 -9.43
C ASN A 8 -7.16 4.09 -7.96
N ARG A 9 -7.66 4.91 -7.05
CA ARG A 9 -7.45 4.76 -5.60
C ARG A 9 -8.77 4.49 -4.90
N GLU A 10 -8.79 3.42 -4.12
CA GLU A 10 -9.94 3.04 -3.27
C GLU A 10 -9.51 3.17 -1.80
N LYS A 11 -10.03 4.19 -1.13
CA LYS A 11 -9.77 4.45 0.29
C LYS A 11 -10.80 3.75 1.16
N ILE A 12 -10.34 3.09 2.20
CA ILE A 12 -11.15 2.26 3.10
C ILE A 12 -11.04 2.84 4.50
N PHE A 13 -12.15 3.35 4.99
CA PHE A 13 -12.24 4.05 6.26
C PHE A 13 -12.91 3.20 7.34
N ASP A 14 -12.53 3.42 8.58
CA ASP A 14 -13.27 2.92 9.73
C ASP A 14 -14.68 3.53 9.73
N PRO A 15 -15.74 2.72 9.75
CA PRO A 15 -17.12 3.24 9.66
C PRO A 15 -17.58 3.98 10.92
N GLU A 16 -16.91 3.80 12.07
CA GLU A 16 -17.25 4.47 13.33
C GLU A 16 -16.48 5.79 13.50
N SER A 17 -15.17 5.77 13.26
CA SER A 17 -14.31 6.93 13.49
C SER A 17 -14.10 7.81 12.26
N GLY A 18 -14.31 7.27 11.05
CA GLY A 18 -13.98 7.93 9.80
C GLY A 18 -12.47 7.99 9.51
N GLU A 19 -11.65 7.26 10.26
CA GLU A 19 -10.20 7.21 10.06
C GLU A 19 -9.86 6.37 8.83
N LEU A 20 -8.88 6.80 8.03
CA LEU A 20 -8.34 6.01 6.92
C LEU A 20 -7.54 4.84 7.48
N LEU A 21 -7.97 3.61 7.17
CA LEU A 21 -7.30 2.39 7.62
C LEU A 21 -6.47 1.74 6.51
N HIS A 22 -7.04 1.65 5.31
CA HIS A 22 -6.42 0.95 4.20
C HIS A 22 -6.63 1.70 2.88
N GLU A 23 -5.82 1.36 1.89
CA GLU A 23 -5.98 1.88 0.55
C GLU A 23 -5.60 0.81 -0.48
N VAL A 24 -6.39 0.72 -1.56
CA VAL A 24 -6.06 -0.08 -2.75
C VAL A 24 -5.72 0.87 -3.88
N ILE A 25 -4.59 0.67 -4.51
CA ILE A 25 -4.10 1.46 -5.62
C ILE A 25 -3.95 0.56 -6.84
N ARG A 26 -4.58 0.97 -7.95
CA ARG A 26 -4.51 0.29 -9.25
C ARG A 26 -3.91 1.25 -10.27
N PRO A 27 -2.75 0.93 -10.86
CA PRO A 27 -2.19 1.78 -11.91
C PRO A 27 -3.11 1.81 -13.12
N LEU A 28 -3.29 2.98 -13.70
CA LEU A 28 -4.00 3.13 -14.96
C LEU A 28 -3.04 2.88 -16.12
N SER A 29 -3.53 2.21 -17.17
CA SER A 29 -2.74 1.99 -18.37
C SER A 29 -2.29 3.33 -18.97
N MET A 30 -1.01 3.47 -19.18
CA MET A 30 -0.43 4.63 -19.85
C MET A 30 -0.81 4.59 -21.34
N THR A 31 -1.60 5.55 -21.79
CA THR A 31 -2.03 5.64 -23.19
C THR A 31 -1.15 6.55 -24.03
N SER A 32 -0.24 7.30 -23.44
CA SER A 32 0.64 8.26 -24.11
C SER A 32 2.06 8.19 -23.59
N SER A 33 3.04 8.45 -24.46
CA SER A 33 4.43 8.62 -24.05
C SER A 33 4.56 9.84 -23.13
N ILE A 34 5.10 9.63 -21.95
CA ILE A 34 5.46 10.73 -21.06
C ILE A 34 6.83 11.27 -21.44
N THR A 35 7.02 12.58 -21.29
CA THR A 35 8.28 13.26 -21.57
C THR A 35 8.97 13.79 -20.31
N THR A 36 8.25 13.79 -19.19
CA THR A 36 8.75 14.22 -17.86
C THR A 36 8.39 13.18 -16.81
N VAL A 37 9.21 13.07 -15.77
CA VAL A 37 8.91 12.23 -14.62
C VAL A 37 7.65 12.76 -13.93
N ARG A 38 6.73 11.86 -13.62
CA ARG A 38 5.55 12.15 -12.77
C ARG A 38 5.59 11.27 -11.55
N ARG A 39 5.27 11.86 -10.40
CA ARG A 39 5.17 11.16 -9.12
C ARG A 39 3.81 11.42 -8.50
N GLU A 40 3.17 10.38 -8.01
CA GLU A 40 1.96 10.44 -7.21
C GLU A 40 2.20 9.71 -5.89
N ASP A 41 2.15 10.47 -4.78
CA ASP A 41 2.31 9.92 -3.44
C ASP A 41 0.96 9.37 -2.95
N PHE A 42 0.98 8.20 -2.32
CA PHE A 42 -0.21 7.53 -1.81
C PHE A 42 -0.39 7.74 -0.32
N SER A 43 0.71 7.71 0.43
CA SER A 43 0.66 7.89 1.88
C SER A 43 0.55 9.36 2.26
N ASP A 44 -0.19 9.66 3.34
CA ASP A 44 -0.08 10.96 4.00
C ASP A 44 1.36 11.17 4.47
N PRO A 45 1.94 12.38 4.37
CA PRO A 45 3.31 12.66 4.80
C PRO A 45 3.60 12.33 6.26
N SER A 46 2.57 12.24 7.11
CA SER A 46 2.69 11.84 8.53
C SER A 46 2.75 10.32 8.74
N GLU A 47 2.39 9.51 7.76
CA GLU A 47 2.46 8.07 7.86
C GLU A 47 3.91 7.57 7.82
N PHE A 48 4.19 6.48 8.53
CA PHE A 48 5.53 5.90 8.56
C PHE A 48 5.92 5.27 7.22
N LEU A 49 5.02 4.48 6.64
CA LEU A 49 5.22 3.86 5.34
C LEU A 49 4.85 4.85 4.23
N GLN A 50 5.86 5.31 3.52
CA GLN A 50 5.69 6.20 2.38
C GLN A 50 5.71 5.38 1.09
N ALA A 51 4.66 5.50 0.30
CA ALA A 51 4.53 4.83 -0.98
C ALA A 51 4.10 5.81 -2.07
N ALA A 52 4.62 5.59 -3.27
CA ALA A 52 4.32 6.41 -4.45
C ALA A 52 4.43 5.58 -5.73
N ILE A 53 3.70 5.97 -6.76
CA ILE A 53 4.00 5.56 -8.13
C ILE A 53 4.84 6.64 -8.80
N ILE A 54 5.81 6.21 -9.62
CA ILE A 54 6.66 7.12 -10.40
C ILE A 54 6.62 6.66 -11.85
N GLU A 55 6.11 7.50 -12.72
CA GLU A 55 6.15 7.30 -14.16
C GLU A 55 7.44 7.95 -14.70
N ILE A 56 8.24 7.15 -15.39
CA ILE A 56 9.59 7.54 -15.80
C ILE A 56 9.66 7.49 -17.33
N PRO A 57 10.01 8.61 -18.01
CA PRO A 57 10.17 8.61 -19.46
C PRO A 57 11.38 7.76 -19.90
N PRO A 58 11.40 7.29 -21.15
CA PRO A 58 12.53 6.55 -21.69
C PRO A 58 13.85 7.34 -21.57
N ASN A 59 14.94 6.63 -21.30
CA ASN A 59 16.31 7.18 -21.17
C ASN A 59 16.48 8.25 -20.07
N HIS A 60 15.54 8.35 -19.14
CA HIS A 60 15.70 9.22 -17.97
C HIS A 60 16.69 8.60 -16.98
N SER A 61 17.50 9.42 -16.33
CA SER A 61 18.37 9.00 -15.22
C SER A 61 18.21 9.92 -14.03
N PHE A 62 18.21 9.33 -12.83
CA PHE A 62 18.24 10.07 -11.58
C PHE A 62 19.70 10.24 -11.13
N ALA A 63 20.04 11.43 -10.63
CA ALA A 63 21.36 11.68 -10.09
C ALA A 63 21.59 10.79 -8.85
N PRO A 64 22.76 10.15 -8.73
CA PRO A 64 23.13 9.43 -7.50
C PRO A 64 23.07 10.36 -6.30
N HIS A 65 22.52 9.89 -5.19
CA HIS A 65 22.37 10.66 -3.97
C HIS A 65 22.41 9.78 -2.72
N VAL A 66 22.58 10.40 -1.57
CA VAL A 66 22.44 9.79 -0.27
C VAL A 66 21.34 10.50 0.51
N HIS A 67 20.58 9.76 1.32
CA HIS A 67 19.62 10.34 2.22
C HIS A 67 20.31 10.86 3.49
N LEU A 68 19.93 12.04 3.92
CA LEU A 68 20.45 12.64 5.13
C LEU A 68 19.90 11.94 6.38
N GLU A 69 20.75 11.69 7.34
CA GLU A 69 20.32 11.31 8.69
C GLU A 69 19.57 12.46 9.34
N ARG A 70 18.42 12.15 9.90
CA ARG A 70 17.60 13.10 10.67
C ARG A 70 16.84 12.37 11.75
N GLU A 71 16.68 13.01 12.87
CA GLU A 71 15.80 12.51 13.92
C GLU A 71 14.36 12.45 13.42
N ARG A 72 13.70 11.31 13.68
CA ARG A 72 12.29 11.09 13.39
C ARG A 72 11.63 10.51 14.62
N THR A 73 10.62 11.20 15.11
CA THR A 73 9.85 10.73 16.26
C THR A 73 8.50 10.22 15.79
N PHE A 74 8.24 8.96 16.07
CA PHE A 74 6.93 8.35 15.88
C PHE A 74 6.42 7.84 17.22
N THR A 75 5.15 8.07 17.51
CA THR A 75 4.49 7.58 18.73
C THR A 75 3.45 6.53 18.38
N ASN A 76 3.37 5.48 19.18
CA ASN A 76 2.36 4.40 19.02
C ASN A 76 2.38 3.76 17.64
N LEU A 77 3.57 3.40 17.17
CA LEU A 77 3.76 2.79 15.86
C LEU A 77 3.14 1.39 15.81
N ARG A 78 2.15 1.23 14.95
CA ARG A 78 1.77 -0.07 14.42
C ARG A 78 2.60 -0.38 13.19
N ALA A 79 2.86 -1.65 12.95
CA ALA A 79 3.43 -2.07 11.69
C ALA A 79 2.46 -1.70 10.55
N GLN A 80 2.97 -0.98 9.57
CA GLN A 80 2.26 -0.67 8.33
C GLN A 80 2.78 -1.61 7.24
N GLU A 81 1.90 -2.10 6.39
CA GLU A 81 2.24 -3.15 5.43
C GLU A 81 1.66 -2.84 4.05
N THR A 82 2.43 -3.14 3.02
CA THR A 82 2.02 -3.04 1.62
C THR A 82 2.30 -4.35 0.90
N TRP A 83 1.32 -4.87 0.19
CA TRP A 83 1.50 -5.93 -0.80
C TRP A 83 1.37 -5.37 -2.20
N VAL A 84 2.37 -5.69 -3.04
CA VAL A 84 2.37 -5.38 -4.48
C VAL A 84 2.27 -6.67 -5.25
N VAL A 85 1.19 -6.86 -6.02
CA VAL A 85 1.00 -8.08 -6.83
C VAL A 85 1.86 -8.01 -8.08
N MET A 86 2.74 -9.00 -8.24
CA MET A 86 3.65 -9.13 -9.37
C MET A 86 3.07 -10.04 -10.46
N SER A 87 2.36 -11.10 -10.07
CA SER A 87 1.64 -12.01 -10.97
C SER A 87 0.47 -12.67 -10.26
N GLY A 88 -0.45 -13.21 -11.01
CA GLY A 88 -1.64 -13.87 -10.51
C GLY A 88 -2.66 -12.91 -9.91
N ARG A 89 -3.55 -13.45 -9.06
CA ARG A 89 -4.59 -12.69 -8.36
C ARG A 89 -4.64 -13.04 -6.89
N VAL A 90 -4.88 -12.00 -6.08
CA VAL A 90 -4.99 -12.10 -4.62
C VAL A 90 -6.25 -11.38 -4.16
N GLU A 91 -7.09 -12.05 -3.36
CA GLU A 91 -8.16 -11.39 -2.62
C GLU A 91 -7.56 -10.82 -1.33
N VAL A 92 -7.77 -9.54 -1.08
CA VAL A 92 -7.50 -8.89 0.21
C VAL A 92 -8.81 -8.60 0.92
N THR A 93 -8.83 -8.88 2.22
CA THR A 93 -9.95 -8.59 3.11
C THR A 93 -9.51 -7.57 4.16
N PHE A 94 -10.30 -6.51 4.35
CA PHE A 94 -10.00 -5.40 5.25
C PHE A 94 -10.93 -5.39 6.45
N TYR A 95 -10.36 -5.13 7.62
CA TYR A 95 -11.05 -5.10 8.90
C TYR A 95 -10.71 -3.85 9.69
N THR A 96 -11.62 -3.44 10.57
CA THR A 96 -11.31 -2.45 11.61
C THR A 96 -10.30 -3.01 12.61
N ASP A 97 -9.78 -2.16 13.50
CA ASP A 97 -8.97 -2.59 14.65
C ASP A 97 -9.69 -3.58 15.59
N LYS A 98 -11.02 -3.53 15.61
CA LYS A 98 -11.87 -4.44 16.39
C LYS A 98 -12.15 -5.77 15.68
N GLY A 99 -11.61 -5.98 14.48
CA GLY A 99 -11.82 -7.18 13.67
C GLY A 99 -13.15 -7.22 12.91
N VAL A 100 -13.85 -6.09 12.78
CA VAL A 100 -15.08 -6.01 11.99
C VAL A 100 -14.73 -5.91 10.51
N LEU A 101 -15.31 -6.79 9.69
CA LEU A 101 -15.13 -6.76 8.24
C LEU A 101 -15.67 -5.44 7.65
N ILE A 102 -14.84 -4.76 6.86
CA ILE A 102 -15.20 -3.53 6.16
C ILE A 102 -15.46 -3.81 4.69
N SER A 103 -14.47 -4.37 3.99
CA SER A 103 -14.57 -4.64 2.55
C SER A 103 -13.59 -5.71 2.09
N LYS A 104 -13.72 -6.09 0.82
CA LYS A 104 -12.80 -6.98 0.10
C LYS A 104 -12.47 -6.38 -1.25
N ALA A 105 -11.26 -6.64 -1.71
CA ALA A 105 -10.82 -6.28 -3.06
C ALA A 105 -10.05 -7.44 -3.71
N ILE A 106 -10.10 -7.52 -5.03
CA ILE A 106 -9.23 -8.40 -5.80
C ILE A 106 -8.12 -7.55 -6.38
N LEU A 107 -6.89 -7.96 -6.14
CA LEU A 107 -5.68 -7.35 -6.67
C LEU A 107 -5.14 -8.22 -7.80
N GLU A 108 -4.75 -7.57 -8.88
CA GLU A 108 -4.10 -8.18 -10.05
C GLU A 108 -2.68 -7.62 -10.22
N ALA A 109 -1.92 -8.15 -11.16
CA ALA A 109 -0.54 -7.71 -11.39
C ALA A 109 -0.44 -6.18 -11.60
N GLY A 110 0.40 -5.54 -10.81
CA GLY A 110 0.57 -4.09 -10.76
C GLY A 110 -0.25 -3.38 -9.68
N ASP A 111 -1.29 -4.02 -9.15
CA ASP A 111 -2.08 -3.46 -8.05
C ASP A 111 -1.32 -3.57 -6.73
N LEU A 112 -1.61 -2.66 -5.82
CA LEU A 112 -1.12 -2.74 -4.44
C LEU A 112 -2.22 -2.41 -3.43
N SER A 113 -2.06 -2.94 -2.21
CA SER A 113 -2.81 -2.52 -1.03
C SER A 113 -1.87 -1.98 0.02
N ILE A 114 -2.29 -0.94 0.74
CA ILE A 114 -1.58 -0.41 1.90
C ILE A 114 -2.50 -0.52 3.11
N SER A 115 -1.98 -1.04 4.22
CA SER A 115 -2.63 -1.05 5.52
C SER A 115 -1.84 -0.13 6.45
N PHE A 116 -2.42 1.01 6.79
CA PHE A 116 -1.88 1.95 7.76
C PHE A 116 -2.27 1.54 9.17
N LYS A 117 -3.52 1.07 9.33
CA LYS A 117 -4.14 0.62 10.57
C LYS A 117 -5.17 -0.45 10.25
N GLY A 118 -5.85 -0.98 11.27
CA GLY A 118 -6.85 -2.04 11.09
C GLY A 118 -6.23 -3.40 10.82
N GLY A 119 -7.07 -4.36 10.57
CA GLY A 119 -6.70 -5.73 10.22
C GLY A 119 -6.84 -6.01 8.73
N HIS A 120 -6.06 -6.93 8.24
CA HIS A 120 -6.16 -7.41 6.87
C HIS A 120 -5.87 -8.90 6.76
N GLY A 121 -6.35 -9.51 5.69
CA GLY A 121 -6.05 -10.89 5.35
C GLY A 121 -5.92 -11.05 3.84
N TYR A 122 -5.10 -12.00 3.41
CA TYR A 122 -4.88 -12.26 2.01
C TYR A 122 -5.16 -13.73 1.66
N LYS A 123 -5.74 -13.93 0.49
CA LYS A 123 -6.01 -15.26 -0.07
C LYS A 123 -5.59 -15.29 -1.53
N THR A 124 -4.68 -16.19 -1.88
CA THR A 124 -4.31 -16.42 -3.28
C THR A 124 -5.50 -17.02 -4.04
N MET A 125 -5.75 -16.51 -5.25
CA MET A 125 -6.84 -16.96 -6.12
C MET A 125 -6.34 -17.76 -7.34
N THR A 126 -5.06 -17.65 -7.66
CA THR A 126 -4.40 -18.34 -8.78
C THR A 126 -3.11 -19.00 -8.31
N SER A 127 -2.68 -20.05 -9.01
CA SER A 127 -1.50 -20.83 -8.65
C SER A 127 -0.17 -20.12 -8.90
N ASP A 128 -0.17 -19.04 -9.70
CA ASP A 128 0.97 -18.21 -10.07
C ASP A 128 1.06 -16.91 -9.27
N ALA A 129 0.31 -16.78 -8.16
CA ALA A 129 0.31 -15.60 -7.33
C ALA A 129 1.69 -15.36 -6.72
N LEU A 130 2.25 -14.19 -7.02
CA LEU A 130 3.52 -13.69 -6.50
C LEU A 130 3.35 -12.24 -6.08
N VAL A 131 3.83 -11.90 -4.89
CA VAL A 131 3.73 -10.56 -4.33
C VAL A 131 5.07 -10.10 -3.76
N TYR A 132 5.30 -8.78 -3.74
CA TYR A 132 6.26 -8.16 -2.84
C TYR A 132 5.52 -7.64 -1.62
N GLU A 133 6.08 -7.90 -0.45
CA GLU A 133 5.66 -7.30 0.82
C GLU A 133 6.68 -6.24 1.23
N PHE A 134 6.20 -5.07 1.61
CA PHE A 134 6.97 -4.04 2.28
C PHE A 134 6.30 -3.73 3.61
N LYS A 135 7.08 -3.75 4.67
CA LYS A 135 6.57 -3.57 6.03
C LYS A 135 7.49 -2.66 6.82
N SER A 136 6.91 -1.81 7.65
CA SER A 136 7.72 -1.03 8.58
C SER A 136 8.31 -1.96 9.66
N GLY A 137 9.61 -1.80 9.90
CA GLY A 137 10.36 -2.62 10.87
C GLY A 137 10.71 -1.84 12.14
N PRO A 138 11.49 -2.45 13.03
CA PRO A 138 12.06 -3.79 12.98
C PRO A 138 11.01 -4.92 13.13
N TYR A 139 11.27 -6.09 12.54
CA TYR A 139 10.41 -7.27 12.66
C TYR A 139 11.02 -8.26 13.65
N GLU A 140 10.33 -8.51 14.74
CA GLU A 140 10.78 -9.37 15.85
C GLU A 140 10.06 -10.72 15.91
N GLY A 141 9.28 -11.03 14.89
CA GLY A 141 8.52 -12.28 14.79
C GLY A 141 7.01 -12.08 14.89
N GLN A 142 6.29 -13.04 14.32
CA GLN A 142 4.83 -12.99 14.18
C GLN A 142 4.09 -12.88 15.52
N GLU A 143 4.57 -13.54 16.54
CA GLU A 143 3.91 -13.60 17.86
C GLU A 143 3.92 -12.23 18.58
N ILE A 144 4.92 -11.39 18.29
CA ILE A 144 5.05 -10.06 18.89
C ILE A 144 4.34 -9.00 18.01
N ASP A 145 4.33 -9.25 16.71
CA ASP A 145 3.93 -8.26 15.72
C ASP A 145 2.43 -8.21 15.45
N LYS A 146 1.72 -9.34 15.59
CA LYS A 146 0.29 -9.40 15.22
C LYS A 146 -0.55 -10.32 16.10
N VAL A 147 -1.84 -10.02 16.12
CA VAL A 147 -2.88 -10.84 16.74
C VAL A 147 -3.86 -11.26 15.65
N PHE A 148 -4.22 -12.55 15.61
CA PHE A 148 -5.19 -13.05 14.63
C PHE A 148 -6.61 -12.64 14.97
N ILE A 149 -7.32 -12.16 13.95
CA ILE A 149 -8.76 -11.88 14.02
C ILE A 149 -9.50 -13.22 14.01
N LYS A 150 -10.39 -13.43 14.99
CA LYS A 150 -11.29 -14.56 14.97
C LYS A 150 -12.40 -14.29 13.97
N ILE A 151 -12.49 -15.12 12.96
CA ILE A 151 -13.56 -15.07 11.95
C ILE A 151 -14.57 -16.16 12.37
N ASP A 152 -15.79 -15.73 12.74
CA ASP A 152 -16.90 -16.63 13.02
C ASP A 152 -17.48 -17.25 11.74
#